data_9f04d457ecd235cea7ac855117b97055
#
_entry.id   9f04d457ecd235cea7ac855117b97055
#
_cell.length_a   1.000
_cell.length_b   1.000
_cell.length_c   1.000
_cell.angle_alpha   90.00
_cell.angle_beta   90.00
_cell.angle_gamma   90.00
#
_symmetry.space_group_name_H-M   'P 1'
#
loop_
_entity.id
_entity.type
_entity.pdbx_description
1 polymer ?
#
loop_
_entity_poly.entity_id
_entity_poly.type
_entity_poly.pdbx_seq_one_letter_code
_entity_poly.pdbx_strand_id
1 'polypeptide(L)'
;MVYDLAMLKAFYTLYEGKIERIRTILQRPLTLAEKILYAHLYDEKNVKDYKRGEDYVNFRPDRVAMQDATAQMALLQFMNAGRDEVAVPSTVHCDHLIQAYKGAKEDIATATKTNEEVYNFLRDVSSRYGIGFWQPGAGIIHQVVLENYAFPGGMMVGTDSHTPNAGGLGMVAIGVGGADAVSYTHLRAHETAAN
;
A
#
# COMPACT_ATOMS: atom_id res chain seq x y z
N MET A 1 7.19 -12.24 11.96
CA MET A 1 6.55 -11.13 12.68
C MET A 1 6.32 -10.02 11.66
N VAL A 2 5.09 -9.62 11.51
CA VAL A 2 4.70 -8.71 10.45
C VAL A 2 4.99 -7.25 10.83
N TYR A 3 4.95 -6.94 12.12
CA TYR A 3 5.38 -5.65 12.64
C TYR A 3 6.91 -5.58 12.80
N ASP A 4 7.53 -4.66 12.07
CA ASP A 4 8.93 -4.28 12.27
C ASP A 4 8.99 -3.10 13.27
N LEU A 5 9.24 -3.41 14.53
CA LEU A 5 9.35 -2.40 15.58
C LEU A 5 10.52 -1.43 15.36
N ALA A 6 11.60 -1.89 14.75
CA ALA A 6 12.74 -1.05 14.44
C ALA A 6 12.39 -0.02 13.36
N MET A 7 11.67 -0.45 12.32
CA MET A 7 11.14 0.44 11.28
C MET A 7 10.19 1.50 11.87
N LEU A 8 9.26 1.10 12.75
CA LEU A 8 8.33 2.03 13.39
C LEU A 8 9.04 3.05 14.27
N LYS A 9 10.04 2.63 15.05
CA LYS A 9 10.85 3.55 15.86
C LYS A 9 11.60 4.55 14.98
N ALA A 10 12.22 4.08 13.89
CA ALA A 10 12.91 4.94 12.95
C ALA A 10 11.94 5.93 12.28
N PHE A 11 10.75 5.47 11.88
CA PHE A 11 9.71 6.31 11.32
C PHE A 11 9.34 7.46 12.28
N TYR A 12 8.97 7.17 13.51
CA TYR A 12 8.56 8.20 14.46
C TYR A 12 9.69 9.15 14.86
N THR A 13 10.93 8.67 14.93
CA THR A 13 12.10 9.53 15.19
C THR A 13 12.27 10.60 14.11
N LEU A 14 11.99 10.27 12.86
CA LEU A 14 12.10 11.20 11.73
C LEU A 14 10.83 12.05 11.54
N TYR A 15 9.66 11.49 11.88
CA TYR A 15 8.36 12.09 11.58
C TYR A 15 8.15 13.43 12.29
N GLU A 16 8.52 13.53 13.57
CA GLU A 16 8.38 14.75 14.36
C GLU A 16 9.17 15.91 13.73
N GLY A 17 10.45 15.70 13.42
CA GLY A 17 11.29 16.70 12.79
C GLY A 17 10.79 17.14 11.40
N LYS A 18 10.24 16.20 10.61
CA LYS A 18 9.58 16.53 9.33
C LYS A 18 8.40 17.46 9.54
N ILE A 19 7.52 17.17 10.49
CA ILE A 19 6.33 17.99 10.77
C ILE A 19 6.70 19.38 11.29
N GLU A 20 7.67 19.50 12.15
CA GLU A 20 8.16 20.81 12.65
C GLU A 20 8.71 21.68 11.51
N ARG A 21 9.53 21.08 10.64
CA ARG A 21 10.05 21.76 9.44
C ARG A 21 8.92 22.24 8.52
N ILE A 22 7.94 21.38 8.25
CA ILE A 22 6.79 21.70 7.38
C ILE A 22 5.98 22.86 7.99
N ARG A 23 5.70 22.84 9.29
CA ARG A 23 5.02 23.92 9.99
C ARG A 23 5.79 25.25 9.90
N THR A 24 7.10 25.19 9.99
CA THR A 24 7.96 26.38 9.85
C THR A 24 7.88 26.97 8.46
N ILE A 25 7.77 26.13 7.41
CA ILE A 25 7.67 26.60 6.03
C ILE A 25 6.27 27.18 5.76
N LEU A 26 5.22 26.45 6.16
CA LEU A 26 3.84 26.81 5.82
C LEU A 26 3.24 27.90 6.74
N GLN A 27 3.83 28.15 7.91
CA GLN A 27 3.39 29.15 8.89
C GLN A 27 1.91 29.02 9.28
N ARG A 28 1.37 27.79 9.30
CA ARG A 28 -0.01 27.50 9.68
C ARG A 28 -0.17 26.15 10.38
N PRO A 29 -1.28 25.95 11.12
CA PRO A 29 -1.64 24.63 11.65
C PRO A 29 -1.88 23.62 10.50
N LEU A 30 -1.63 22.35 10.78
CA LEU A 30 -1.85 21.22 9.86
C LEU A 30 -2.87 20.26 10.48
N THR A 31 -3.80 19.79 9.67
CA THR A 31 -4.66 18.65 10.00
C THR A 31 -3.83 17.37 10.08
N LEU A 32 -4.40 16.28 10.64
CA LEU A 32 -3.71 14.99 10.66
C LEU A 32 -3.38 14.50 9.24
N ALA A 33 -4.34 14.58 8.33
CA ALA A 33 -4.14 14.17 6.94
C ALA A 33 -3.02 14.97 6.27
N GLU A 34 -2.99 16.30 6.43
CA GLU A 34 -1.90 17.12 5.89
C GLU A 34 -0.55 16.75 6.49
N LYS A 35 -0.46 16.49 7.80
CA LYS A 35 0.79 16.03 8.40
C LYS A 35 1.30 14.77 7.75
N ILE A 36 0.42 13.79 7.51
CA ILE A 36 0.78 12.54 6.86
C ILE A 36 1.21 12.78 5.41
N LEU A 37 0.40 13.48 4.63
CA LEU A 37 0.71 13.76 3.21
C LEU A 37 2.02 14.53 3.07
N TYR A 38 2.22 15.59 3.81
CA TYR A 38 3.47 16.37 3.76
C TYR A 38 4.69 15.57 4.24
N ALA A 39 4.55 14.69 5.21
CA ALA A 39 5.65 13.83 5.67
C ALA A 39 6.06 12.76 4.63
N HIS A 40 5.18 12.45 3.68
CA HIS A 40 5.40 11.47 2.61
C HIS A 40 5.64 12.09 1.23
N LEU A 41 5.91 13.40 1.16
CA LEU A 41 6.29 14.03 -0.10
C LEU A 41 7.52 13.35 -0.69
N TYR A 42 7.47 13.04 -1.98
CA TYR A 42 8.62 12.50 -2.71
C TYR A 42 9.76 13.52 -2.76
N ASP A 43 9.45 14.77 -3.05
CA ASP A 43 10.39 15.88 -3.03
C ASP A 43 10.23 16.70 -1.75
N GLU A 44 10.98 16.34 -0.74
CA GLU A 44 10.99 17.00 0.57
C GLU A 44 11.60 18.42 0.52
N LYS A 45 12.25 18.81 -0.57
CA LYS A 45 12.91 20.13 -0.69
C LYS A 45 11.95 21.22 -1.15
N ASN A 46 10.94 20.86 -1.94
CA ASN A 46 9.99 21.77 -2.55
C ASN A 46 8.63 21.80 -1.83
N VAL A 47 8.67 21.95 -0.52
CA VAL A 47 7.44 22.11 0.27
C VAL A 47 6.82 23.48 0.00
N LYS A 48 5.57 23.50 -0.42
CA LYS A 48 4.75 24.71 -0.62
C LYS A 48 3.33 24.47 -0.06
N ASP A 49 2.53 25.50 0.03
CA ASP A 49 1.11 25.37 0.35
C ASP A 49 0.37 24.89 -0.91
N TYR A 50 0.16 23.55 -0.98
CA TYR A 50 -0.49 22.93 -2.12
C TYR A 50 -1.99 23.20 -2.10
N LYS A 51 -2.53 23.58 -3.25
CA LYS A 51 -3.95 23.86 -3.43
C LYS A 51 -4.70 22.63 -3.88
N ARG A 52 -5.71 22.25 -3.08
CA ARG A 52 -6.56 21.12 -3.38
C ARG A 52 -7.31 21.32 -4.71
N GLY A 53 -7.23 20.29 -5.57
CA GLY A 53 -7.86 20.32 -6.89
C GLY A 53 -7.10 21.10 -7.98
N GLU A 54 -5.99 21.76 -7.63
CA GLU A 54 -5.16 22.53 -8.58
C GLU A 54 -3.75 21.95 -8.72
N ASP A 55 -3.14 21.54 -7.61
CA ASP A 55 -1.75 21.07 -7.59
C ASP A 55 -1.65 19.55 -7.68
N TYR A 56 -0.65 19.08 -8.42
CA TYR A 56 -0.21 17.69 -8.46
C TYR A 56 0.96 17.49 -7.51
N VAL A 57 0.95 16.35 -6.80
CA VAL A 57 1.94 16.04 -5.76
C VAL A 57 2.39 14.59 -5.88
N ASN A 58 3.69 14.36 -5.82
CA ASN A 58 4.28 13.03 -5.76
C ASN A 58 4.52 12.60 -4.32
N PHE A 59 4.03 11.42 -3.96
CA PHE A 59 4.19 10.82 -2.63
C PHE A 59 5.07 9.57 -2.66
N ARG A 60 5.66 9.27 -1.52
CA ARG A 60 6.34 8.00 -1.25
C ARG A 60 5.58 7.27 -0.15
N PRO A 61 4.70 6.32 -0.49
CA PRO A 61 3.98 5.55 0.52
C PRO A 61 4.92 4.58 1.26
N ASP A 62 4.55 4.22 2.48
CA ASP A 62 5.27 3.22 3.28
C ASP A 62 4.98 1.80 2.80
N ARG A 63 3.86 1.58 2.10
CA ARG A 63 3.40 0.25 1.72
C ARG A 63 2.47 0.26 0.51
N VAL A 64 2.53 -0.83 -0.24
CA VAL A 64 1.52 -1.20 -1.24
C VAL A 64 0.88 -2.53 -0.85
N ALA A 65 -0.46 -2.60 -0.88
CA ALA A 65 -1.21 -3.83 -0.66
C ALA A 65 -2.05 -4.16 -1.90
N MET A 66 -1.95 -5.39 -2.39
CA MET A 66 -2.63 -5.84 -3.60
C MET A 66 -3.51 -7.04 -3.30
N GLN A 67 -4.75 -7.04 -3.79
CA GLN A 67 -5.61 -8.21 -3.75
C GLN A 67 -5.38 -9.10 -4.98
N ASP A 68 -5.69 -10.38 -4.89
CA ASP A 68 -5.32 -11.41 -5.87
C ASP A 68 -5.87 -11.18 -7.28
N ALA A 69 -7.07 -10.65 -7.44
CA ALA A 69 -7.66 -10.45 -8.76
C ALA A 69 -6.95 -9.34 -9.56
N THR A 70 -6.53 -8.24 -8.90
CA THR A 70 -5.83 -7.10 -9.52
C THR A 70 -4.33 -7.25 -9.53
N ALA A 71 -3.75 -7.98 -8.58
CA ALA A 71 -2.31 -8.22 -8.47
C ALA A 71 -1.73 -8.95 -9.68
N GLN A 72 -2.50 -9.81 -10.34
CA GLN A 72 -2.05 -10.53 -11.53
C GLN A 72 -1.54 -9.57 -12.59
N MET A 73 -2.37 -8.61 -12.98
CA MET A 73 -2.00 -7.64 -14.01
C MET A 73 -0.93 -6.67 -13.51
N ALA A 74 -1.01 -6.23 -12.27
CA ALA A 74 -0.02 -5.36 -11.66
C ALA A 74 1.37 -6.01 -11.67
N LEU A 75 1.50 -7.25 -11.24
CA LEU A 75 2.76 -7.97 -11.20
C LEU A 75 3.30 -8.31 -12.59
N LEU A 76 2.44 -8.63 -13.57
CA LEU A 76 2.87 -8.80 -14.96
C LEU A 76 3.48 -7.51 -15.52
N GLN A 77 2.87 -6.36 -15.27
CA GLN A 77 3.42 -5.06 -15.67
C GLN A 77 4.74 -4.77 -14.93
N PHE A 78 4.80 -5.10 -13.63
CA PHE A 78 6.02 -4.97 -12.85
C PHE A 78 7.18 -5.80 -13.44
N MET A 79 6.95 -7.06 -13.78
CA MET A 79 7.94 -7.92 -14.40
C MET A 79 8.45 -7.37 -15.74
N ASN A 80 7.53 -6.85 -16.56
CA ASN A 80 7.87 -6.25 -17.86
C ASN A 80 8.71 -4.97 -17.73
N ALA A 81 8.69 -4.29 -16.59
CA ALA A 81 9.55 -3.14 -16.35
C ALA A 81 11.00 -3.51 -16.00
N GLY A 82 11.31 -4.80 -15.86
CA GLY A 82 12.68 -5.31 -15.69
C GLY A 82 13.36 -4.88 -14.39
N ARG A 83 12.59 -4.76 -13.30
CA ARG A 83 13.15 -4.45 -11.97
C ARG A 83 13.49 -5.72 -11.22
N ASP A 84 14.54 -5.67 -10.42
CA ASP A 84 15.01 -6.83 -9.63
C ASP A 84 14.24 -6.98 -8.31
N GLU A 85 13.72 -5.88 -7.75
CA GLU A 85 12.98 -5.85 -6.49
C GLU A 85 11.97 -4.69 -6.46
N VAL A 86 11.00 -4.77 -5.55
CA VAL A 86 10.03 -3.68 -5.34
C VAL A 86 10.68 -2.50 -4.61
N ALA A 87 10.35 -1.28 -5.04
CA ALA A 87 10.86 -0.05 -4.44
C ALA A 87 10.19 0.30 -3.09
N VAL A 88 9.01 -0.26 -2.83
CA VAL A 88 8.21 -0.04 -1.63
C VAL A 88 7.78 -1.40 -1.07
N PRO A 89 7.82 -1.61 0.25
CA PRO A 89 7.31 -2.83 0.87
C PRO A 89 5.91 -3.16 0.38
N SER A 90 5.75 -4.31 -0.27
CA SER A 90 4.51 -4.69 -0.94
C SER A 90 4.00 -6.04 -0.43
N THR A 91 2.69 -6.23 -0.47
CA THR A 91 2.04 -7.50 -0.10
C THR A 91 0.95 -7.87 -1.10
N VAL A 92 0.80 -9.17 -1.33
CA VAL A 92 -0.32 -9.76 -2.08
C VAL A 92 -1.17 -10.58 -1.13
N HIS A 93 -2.49 -10.43 -1.25
CA HIS A 93 -3.47 -11.10 -0.39
C HIS A 93 -4.48 -11.86 -1.25
N CYS A 94 -4.66 -13.15 -0.97
CA CYS A 94 -5.50 -14.04 -1.74
C CYS A 94 -6.86 -14.24 -1.06
N ASP A 95 -7.77 -13.28 -1.21
CA ASP A 95 -9.08 -13.27 -0.58
C ASP A 95 -10.25 -13.03 -1.55
N HIS A 96 -10.06 -12.31 -2.66
CA HIS A 96 -11.13 -11.93 -3.58
C HIS A 96 -11.60 -13.08 -4.50
N LEU A 97 -10.76 -14.06 -4.78
CA LEU A 97 -11.12 -15.21 -5.61
C LEU A 97 -11.82 -16.34 -4.84
N ILE A 98 -12.03 -16.17 -3.53
CA ILE A 98 -12.77 -17.11 -2.68
C ILE A 98 -14.24 -16.71 -2.66
N GLN A 99 -15.11 -17.60 -3.07
CA GLN A 99 -16.57 -17.42 -2.98
C GLN A 99 -17.08 -18.04 -1.68
N ALA A 100 -17.66 -17.24 -0.80
CA ALA A 100 -18.28 -17.68 0.45
C ALA A 100 -19.68 -18.28 0.15
N TYR A 101 -19.75 -19.58 -0.07
CA TYR A 101 -20.98 -20.28 -0.46
C TYR A 101 -21.41 -21.38 0.52
N LYS A 102 -20.48 -22.28 0.90
CA LYS A 102 -20.80 -23.44 1.75
C LYS A 102 -20.20 -23.38 3.14
N GLY A 103 -19.05 -22.75 3.25
CA GLY A 103 -18.29 -22.61 4.47
C GLY A 103 -16.78 -22.64 4.24
N ALA A 104 -16.02 -22.06 5.14
CA ALA A 104 -14.61 -21.75 4.96
C ALA A 104 -13.76 -22.93 4.42
N LYS A 105 -13.95 -24.14 4.96
CA LYS A 105 -13.15 -25.31 4.57
C LYS A 105 -13.38 -25.73 3.12
N GLU A 106 -14.65 -25.82 2.71
CA GLU A 106 -15.00 -26.27 1.36
C GLU A 106 -14.73 -25.17 0.32
N ASP A 107 -15.02 -23.91 0.66
CA ASP A 107 -14.88 -22.77 -0.23
C ASP A 107 -13.41 -22.48 -0.50
N ILE A 108 -12.53 -22.56 0.52
CA ILE A 108 -11.07 -22.42 0.36
C ILE A 108 -10.51 -23.57 -0.50
N ALA A 109 -10.94 -24.81 -0.25
CA ALA A 109 -10.49 -25.95 -1.04
C ALA A 109 -10.89 -25.81 -2.52
N THR A 110 -12.14 -25.36 -2.77
CA THR A 110 -12.64 -25.08 -4.11
C THR A 110 -11.87 -23.96 -4.79
N ALA A 111 -11.69 -22.83 -4.13
CA ALA A 111 -10.96 -21.68 -4.66
C ALA A 111 -9.50 -22.05 -4.98
N THR A 112 -8.83 -22.77 -4.09
CA THR A 112 -7.43 -23.21 -4.29
C THR A 112 -7.28 -24.08 -5.52
N LYS A 113 -8.22 -25.01 -5.73
CA LYS A 113 -8.21 -25.87 -6.92
C LYS A 113 -8.56 -25.12 -8.20
N THR A 114 -9.58 -24.27 -8.14
CA THR A 114 -10.06 -23.53 -9.32
C THR A 114 -9.08 -22.48 -9.80
N ASN A 115 -8.39 -21.82 -8.86
CA ASN A 115 -7.46 -20.73 -9.15
C ASN A 115 -5.98 -21.12 -8.90
N GLU A 116 -5.66 -22.40 -9.03
CA GLU A 116 -4.30 -22.94 -8.72
C GLU A 116 -3.21 -22.22 -9.51
N GLU A 117 -3.42 -21.97 -10.78
CA GLU A 117 -2.48 -21.29 -11.67
C GLU A 117 -2.23 -19.84 -11.18
N VAL A 118 -3.29 -19.12 -10.83
CA VAL A 118 -3.21 -17.74 -10.34
C VAL A 118 -2.46 -17.68 -9.02
N TYR A 119 -2.82 -18.52 -8.06
CA TYR A 119 -2.16 -18.52 -6.75
C TYR A 119 -0.69 -18.95 -6.83
N ASN A 120 -0.37 -19.89 -7.68
CA ASN A 120 1.02 -20.28 -7.94
C ASN A 120 1.81 -19.12 -8.56
N PHE A 121 1.26 -18.47 -9.58
CA PHE A 121 1.88 -17.29 -10.19
C PHE A 121 2.14 -16.19 -9.16
N LEU A 122 1.12 -15.81 -8.37
CA LEU A 122 1.25 -14.76 -7.35
C LEU A 122 2.27 -15.11 -6.28
N ARG A 123 2.31 -16.37 -5.82
CA ARG A 123 3.30 -16.84 -4.85
C ARG A 123 4.72 -16.77 -5.39
N ASP A 124 4.92 -17.27 -6.60
CA ASP A 124 6.24 -17.41 -7.19
C ASP A 124 6.84 -16.02 -7.54
N VAL A 125 6.02 -15.13 -8.10
CA VAL A 125 6.39 -13.74 -8.35
C VAL A 125 6.66 -12.99 -7.03
N SER A 126 5.82 -13.17 -6.04
CA SER A 126 6.03 -12.55 -4.72
C SER A 126 7.36 -13.00 -4.10
N SER A 127 7.65 -14.29 -4.16
CA SER A 127 8.91 -14.85 -3.66
C SER A 127 10.13 -14.29 -4.42
N ARG A 128 10.01 -14.16 -5.76
CA ARG A 128 11.12 -13.68 -6.61
C ARG A 128 11.48 -12.21 -6.33
N TYR A 129 10.50 -11.38 -6.03
CA TYR A 129 10.69 -9.92 -5.92
C TYR A 129 10.61 -9.36 -4.50
N GLY A 130 10.62 -10.22 -3.47
CA GLY A 130 10.58 -9.79 -2.07
C GLY A 130 9.24 -9.23 -1.62
N ILE A 131 8.14 -9.66 -2.26
CA ILE A 131 6.77 -9.26 -1.93
C ILE A 131 6.21 -10.23 -0.89
N GLY A 132 5.57 -9.73 0.16
CA GLY A 132 4.88 -10.57 1.14
C GLY A 132 3.66 -11.25 0.52
N PHE A 133 3.49 -12.55 0.79
CA PHE A 133 2.39 -13.34 0.22
C PHE A 133 1.48 -13.91 1.32
N TRP A 134 0.23 -13.49 1.31
CA TRP A 134 -0.83 -13.99 2.18
C TRP A 134 -1.70 -14.95 1.38
N GLN A 135 -1.54 -16.24 1.68
CA GLN A 135 -2.19 -17.34 0.96
C GLN A 135 -3.72 -17.35 1.12
N PRO A 136 -4.45 -18.08 0.27
CA PRO A 136 -5.90 -18.27 0.42
C PRO A 136 -6.25 -18.77 1.83
N GLY A 137 -7.23 -18.11 2.47
CA GLY A 137 -7.65 -18.41 3.83
C GLY A 137 -6.90 -17.68 4.93
N ALA A 138 -5.90 -16.85 4.61
CA ALA A 138 -5.20 -16.05 5.62
C ALA A 138 -6.05 -14.90 6.20
N GLY A 139 -7.14 -14.52 5.54
CA GLY A 139 -8.06 -13.48 5.96
C GLY A 139 -8.32 -12.45 4.85
N ILE A 140 -9.29 -11.58 5.10
CA ILE A 140 -9.62 -10.46 4.20
C ILE A 140 -8.48 -9.44 4.22
N ILE A 141 -8.03 -9.00 3.03
CA ILE A 141 -6.90 -8.07 2.87
C ILE A 141 -6.97 -6.88 3.83
N HIS A 142 -8.11 -6.21 3.93
CA HIS A 142 -8.23 -4.99 4.73
C HIS A 142 -8.10 -5.25 6.22
N GLN A 143 -8.58 -6.40 6.70
CA GLN A 143 -8.44 -6.80 8.09
C GLN A 143 -6.99 -7.22 8.39
N VAL A 144 -6.39 -8.01 7.51
CA VAL A 144 -4.98 -8.42 7.63
C VAL A 144 -4.07 -7.20 7.64
N VAL A 145 -4.31 -6.23 6.76
CA VAL A 145 -3.54 -4.98 6.70
C VAL A 145 -3.72 -4.16 7.97
N LEU A 146 -4.96 -4.00 8.45
CA LEU A 146 -5.25 -3.25 9.66
C LEU A 146 -4.54 -3.84 10.88
N GLU A 147 -4.57 -5.16 11.03
CA GLU A 147 -4.01 -5.87 12.18
C GLU A 147 -2.48 -5.97 12.15
N ASN A 148 -1.88 -6.01 10.96
CA ASN A 148 -0.47 -6.37 10.84
C ASN A 148 0.43 -5.25 10.31
N TYR A 149 -0.13 -4.24 9.65
CA TYR A 149 0.68 -3.24 8.94
C TYR A 149 0.28 -1.80 9.22
N ALA A 150 -0.97 -1.55 9.64
CA ALA A 150 -1.43 -0.19 9.86
C ALA A 150 -0.84 0.40 11.14
N PHE A 151 -0.44 1.66 11.06
CA PHE A 151 0.05 2.43 12.20
C PHE A 151 -0.27 3.93 12.02
N PRO A 152 -0.48 4.69 13.11
CA PRO A 152 -0.77 6.11 13.01
C PRO A 152 0.33 6.90 12.29
N GLY A 153 -0.04 7.76 11.38
CA GLY A 153 0.91 8.61 10.66
C GLY A 153 1.48 8.01 9.37
N GLY A 154 1.25 6.73 9.10
CA GLY A 154 1.70 6.06 7.89
C GLY A 154 0.86 6.40 6.65
N MET A 155 1.39 6.10 5.47
CA MET A 155 0.72 6.22 4.19
C MET A 155 0.79 4.92 3.41
N MET A 156 -0.33 4.47 2.85
CA MET A 156 -0.36 3.30 2.00
C MET A 156 -1.22 3.48 0.75
N VAL A 157 -0.92 2.67 -0.25
CA VAL A 157 -1.70 2.53 -1.48
C VAL A 157 -2.15 1.08 -1.61
N GLY A 158 -3.34 0.84 -2.13
CA GLY A 158 -3.81 -0.52 -2.36
C GLY A 158 -4.66 -0.64 -3.62
N THR A 159 -4.69 -1.84 -4.19
CA THR A 159 -5.43 -2.13 -5.43
C THR A 159 -6.90 -2.46 -5.20
N ASP A 160 -7.47 -1.92 -4.13
CA ASP A 160 -8.85 -2.17 -3.75
C ASP A 160 -9.52 -0.90 -3.20
N SER A 161 -10.82 -0.73 -3.49
CA SER A 161 -11.61 0.43 -3.06
C SER A 161 -11.78 0.54 -1.54
N HIS A 162 -11.60 -0.54 -0.79
CA HIS A 162 -11.69 -0.56 0.67
C HIS A 162 -10.33 -0.39 1.37
N THR A 163 -9.25 -0.12 0.62
CA THR A 163 -7.93 0.25 1.19
C THR A 163 -8.02 1.32 2.28
N PRO A 164 -8.91 2.35 2.19
CA PRO A 164 -9.10 3.34 3.25
C PRO A 164 -9.46 2.80 4.63
N ASN A 165 -9.81 1.51 4.77
CA ASN A 165 -10.02 0.86 6.07
C ASN A 165 -8.83 1.03 7.03
N ALA A 166 -7.60 1.10 6.53
CA ALA A 166 -6.40 1.35 7.33
C ALA A 166 -6.40 2.74 8.00
N GLY A 167 -7.24 3.66 7.52
CA GLY A 167 -7.51 4.96 8.17
C GLY A 167 -8.09 4.82 9.57
N GLY A 168 -8.72 3.68 9.91
CA GLY A 168 -9.20 3.38 11.26
C GLY A 168 -8.09 3.39 12.32
N LEU A 169 -6.83 3.18 11.94
CA LEU A 169 -5.66 3.34 12.80
C LEU A 169 -4.82 4.59 12.48
N GLY A 170 -5.40 5.59 11.83
CA GLY A 170 -4.75 6.89 11.60
C GLY A 170 -3.71 6.90 10.49
N MET A 171 -3.83 6.03 9.49
CA MET A 171 -3.09 6.13 8.23
C MET A 171 -3.82 7.01 7.21
N VAL A 172 -3.09 7.52 6.23
CA VAL A 172 -3.67 7.89 4.93
C VAL A 172 -3.55 6.67 4.01
N ALA A 173 -4.69 6.07 3.68
CA ALA A 173 -4.74 4.86 2.86
C ALA A 173 -5.61 5.12 1.63
N ILE A 174 -5.07 4.87 0.44
CA ILE A 174 -5.67 5.26 -0.83
C ILE A 174 -5.86 4.02 -1.71
N GLY A 175 -7.10 3.78 -2.16
CA GLY A 175 -7.41 2.78 -3.18
C GLY A 175 -7.09 3.33 -4.56
N VAL A 176 -6.36 2.56 -5.37
CA VAL A 176 -5.94 2.92 -6.73
C VAL A 176 -6.15 1.76 -7.70
N GLY A 177 -6.09 2.02 -8.99
CA GLY A 177 -6.08 0.96 -10.01
C GLY A 177 -4.79 0.13 -9.98
N GLY A 178 -4.85 -1.08 -10.55
CA GLY A 178 -3.67 -1.97 -10.61
C GLY A 178 -2.48 -1.33 -11.31
N ALA A 179 -2.70 -0.59 -12.39
CA ALA A 179 -1.64 0.12 -13.12
C ALA A 179 -0.98 1.23 -12.27
N ASP A 180 -1.78 1.94 -11.48
CA ASP A 180 -1.27 2.97 -10.58
C ASP A 180 -0.43 2.34 -9.46
N ALA A 181 -0.89 1.23 -8.87
CA ALA A 181 -0.13 0.49 -7.87
C ALA A 181 1.24 0.03 -8.41
N VAL A 182 1.31 -0.36 -9.68
CA VAL A 182 2.57 -0.70 -10.35
C VAL A 182 3.54 0.49 -10.35
N SER A 183 3.06 1.69 -10.61
CA SER A 183 3.88 2.89 -10.60
C SER A 183 4.57 3.10 -9.24
N TYR A 184 3.88 2.80 -8.13
CA TYR A 184 4.45 2.87 -6.78
C TYR A 184 5.43 1.72 -6.48
N THR A 185 5.18 0.53 -7.02
CA THR A 185 6.11 -0.60 -6.85
C THR A 185 7.37 -0.45 -7.71
N HIS A 186 7.29 0.29 -8.82
CA HIS A 186 8.39 0.40 -9.78
C HIS A 186 9.43 1.45 -9.47
N LEU A 187 9.02 2.68 -9.22
CA LEU A 187 9.97 3.70 -9.44
C LEU A 187 9.85 4.97 -8.66
N ARG A 188 8.80 5.55 -8.66
CA ARG A 188 8.55 6.91 -8.23
C ARG A 188 7.06 7.10 -8.35
N ALA A 189 6.44 7.50 -7.29
CA ALA A 189 5.05 7.89 -7.32
C ALA A 189 4.82 8.83 -8.50
N HIS A 190 4.14 8.36 -9.53
CA HIS A 190 3.57 9.22 -10.52
C HIS A 190 2.37 9.96 -9.91
N GLU A 191 2.19 11.15 -10.36
CA GLU A 191 1.22 12.15 -9.95
C GLU A 191 -0.16 11.55 -9.66
N THR A 192 -0.61 11.63 -8.43
CA THR A 192 -2.02 11.47 -8.11
C THR A 192 -2.60 12.86 -7.92
N ALA A 193 -3.56 13.23 -8.76
CA ALA A 193 -4.35 14.42 -8.52
C ALA A 193 -5.03 14.28 -7.15
N ALA A 194 -4.75 15.19 -6.23
CA ALA A 194 -5.46 15.26 -4.97
C ALA A 194 -6.88 15.77 -5.27
N ASN A 195 -7.84 14.85 -5.46
CA ASN A 195 -9.26 15.18 -5.47
C ASN A 195 -9.80 15.37 -4.06
#